data_9d9c328319cf4002dbee80ad00297472
#
_entry.id   9d9c328319cf4002dbee80ad00297472
#
_cell.length_a   1.000
_cell.length_b   1.000
_cell.length_c   1.000
_cell.angle_alpha   90.00
_cell.angle_beta   90.00
_cell.angle_gamma   90.00
#
_symmetry.space_group_name_H-M   'P 1'
#
loop_
_entity.id
_entity.type
_entity.pdbx_description
1 polymer ?
#
loop_
_entity_poly.entity_id
_entity_poly.type
_entity_poly.pdbx_seq_one_letter_code
_entity_poly.pdbx_strand_id
1 'polypeptide(L)'
;MTNIIVRQELDMQEKIDLMRRDARFDIAGGDDDFAHDLSAIKNQFKSRKKLPTLPKLFVSNDCAFNCAYCGCRASNDGKRCYTNQPKELARIAVSNAIAQNKGIFITSAVRRNADYTVELIIETMRYIRKYFGYQGYIHTKIMPGTDNELIRRAAMLANRLSVNIEVTKSEGYGRVAQNKNKENILGPMKQISHFIKAAKDEKSRFAPLFTTSHSTQIMAGSTNESDFEILRLANALYKKYDLARVCYTPFQYSDPAFGYHDLTPTSTPTWRVKRLYQADRLMALYGFSPEEIAPESHQNLTYDMDPKAAWALRNIHLYPIEVNNAEYEMLLRIPGIGTIYAQRIMKARKYCKVTHEVLRALGVSLKRSRHFLTCDGKFQGNKIGNINGYRRLLATPLETMDSEHAIRYSLDCCI
;
A
#
# COMPACT_ATOMS: atom_id res chain seq x y z
N MET A 1 36.83 -38.47 9.48
CA MET A 1 36.17 -38.42 8.17
C MET A 1 35.41 -37.13 8.11
N THR A 2 35.92 -36.14 7.40
CA THR A 2 35.32 -34.82 7.24
C THR A 2 34.19 -34.95 6.21
N ASN A 3 32.91 -34.86 6.64
CA ASN A 3 31.80 -34.83 5.72
C ASN A 3 31.87 -33.52 4.92
N ILE A 4 32.28 -33.59 3.69
CA ILE A 4 32.17 -32.51 2.72
C ILE A 4 30.70 -32.45 2.35
N ILE A 5 29.96 -31.49 2.93
CA ILE A 5 28.61 -31.15 2.49
C ILE A 5 28.76 -30.41 1.18
N VAL A 6 28.65 -31.16 0.06
CA VAL A 6 28.50 -30.56 -1.27
C VAL A 6 27.13 -29.86 -1.27
N ARG A 7 27.11 -28.53 -1.10
CA ARG A 7 25.89 -27.73 -1.33
C ARG A 7 25.59 -27.84 -2.83
N GLN A 8 24.60 -28.66 -3.16
CA GLN A 8 24.09 -28.76 -4.52
C GLN A 8 23.56 -27.37 -4.91
N GLU A 9 24.13 -26.79 -5.97
CA GLU A 9 23.62 -25.52 -6.50
C GLU A 9 22.20 -25.74 -6.99
N LEU A 10 21.30 -24.83 -6.58
CA LEU A 10 19.90 -24.87 -7.02
C LEU A 10 19.85 -24.62 -8.53
N ASP A 11 19.08 -25.45 -9.23
CA ASP A 11 18.79 -25.20 -10.63
C ASP A 11 17.87 -23.97 -10.81
N MET A 12 17.67 -23.56 -12.06
CA MET A 12 16.89 -22.35 -12.37
C MET A 12 15.43 -22.48 -11.95
N GLN A 13 14.82 -23.66 -12.13
CA GLN A 13 13.41 -23.88 -11.79
C GLN A 13 13.22 -23.87 -10.27
N GLU A 14 14.12 -24.50 -9.53
CA GLU A 14 14.11 -24.46 -8.06
C GLU A 14 14.26 -23.03 -7.53
N LYS A 15 15.14 -22.20 -8.13
CA LYS A 15 15.28 -20.78 -7.78
C LYS A 15 13.99 -19.99 -8.04
N ILE A 16 13.32 -20.21 -9.16
CA ILE A 16 12.06 -19.56 -9.51
C ILE A 16 10.98 -19.94 -8.50
N ASP A 17 10.87 -21.21 -8.14
CA ASP A 17 9.84 -21.67 -7.19
C ASP A 17 10.11 -21.13 -5.77
N LEU A 18 11.37 -21.06 -5.36
CA LEU A 18 11.75 -20.39 -4.11
C LEU A 18 11.43 -18.89 -4.16
N MET A 19 11.75 -18.21 -5.26
CA MET A 19 11.39 -16.79 -5.43
C MET A 19 9.89 -16.55 -5.31
N ARG A 20 9.05 -17.40 -5.92
CA ARG A 20 7.60 -17.32 -5.81
C ARG A 20 7.13 -17.52 -4.37
N ARG A 21 7.70 -18.46 -3.64
CA ARG A 21 7.40 -18.70 -2.24
C ARG A 21 7.81 -17.51 -1.35
N ASP A 22 9.01 -17.00 -1.54
CA ASP A 22 9.56 -15.90 -0.74
C ASP A 22 8.85 -14.58 -1.03
N ALA A 23 8.34 -14.40 -2.27
CA ALA A 23 7.54 -13.25 -2.67
C ALA A 23 6.23 -13.08 -1.87
N ARG A 24 5.71 -14.15 -1.25
CA ARG A 24 4.49 -14.07 -0.41
C ARG A 24 4.66 -13.22 0.84
N PHE A 25 5.87 -13.08 1.33
CA PHE A 25 6.18 -12.26 2.52
C PHE A 25 6.39 -10.78 2.22
N ASP A 26 6.51 -10.42 0.94
CA ASP A 26 6.67 -9.05 0.50
C ASP A 26 5.41 -8.60 -0.26
N ILE A 27 4.59 -7.81 0.39
CA ILE A 27 3.24 -7.48 -0.07
C ILE A 27 3.20 -6.33 -1.10
N ALA A 28 4.32 -5.72 -1.44
CA ALA A 28 4.37 -4.57 -2.34
C ALA A 28 4.10 -4.86 -3.84
N GLY A 29 3.40 -5.94 -4.18
CA GLY A 29 2.95 -6.25 -5.54
C GLY A 29 1.95 -7.40 -5.53
N GLY A 30 0.72 -7.19 -5.99
CA GLY A 30 -0.37 -8.15 -5.92
C GLY A 30 -0.18 -9.40 -6.80
N ASP A 31 -0.75 -10.52 -6.38
CA ASP A 31 -0.86 -11.76 -7.15
C ASP A 31 -2.03 -11.73 -8.15
N ASP A 32 -1.94 -12.53 -9.22
CA ASP A 32 -2.83 -12.51 -10.39
C ASP A 32 -4.32 -12.87 -10.13
N ASP A 33 -4.64 -13.51 -9.01
CA ASP A 33 -6.03 -13.89 -8.69
C ASP A 33 -6.95 -12.73 -8.29
N PHE A 34 -6.38 -11.53 -8.15
CA PHE A 34 -7.08 -10.31 -7.74
C PHE A 34 -7.96 -9.68 -8.81
N ALA A 35 -7.80 -10.09 -10.04
CA ALA A 35 -8.49 -9.48 -11.17
C ALA A 35 -10.01 -9.72 -11.17
N HIS A 36 -10.50 -10.77 -10.50
CA HIS A 36 -11.90 -11.17 -10.57
C HIS A 36 -12.85 -10.39 -9.64
N ASP A 37 -12.39 -9.95 -8.46
CA ASP A 37 -13.29 -9.33 -7.48
C ASP A 37 -13.38 -7.78 -7.60
N LEU A 38 -12.53 -7.19 -8.42
CA LEU A 38 -12.57 -5.76 -8.76
C LEU A 38 -13.76 -5.36 -9.64
N SER A 39 -14.57 -6.31 -10.12
CA SER A 39 -15.71 -5.99 -10.99
C SER A 39 -16.74 -5.07 -10.31
N ALA A 40 -16.96 -5.20 -9.02
CA ALA A 40 -17.85 -4.32 -8.26
C ALA A 40 -17.25 -2.92 -8.01
N ILE A 41 -15.91 -2.81 -7.93
CA ILE A 41 -15.19 -1.54 -7.77
C ILE A 41 -14.81 -0.94 -9.13
N LYS A 42 -14.63 -1.78 -10.17
CA LYS A 42 -14.32 -1.35 -11.55
C LYS A 42 -15.31 -0.34 -12.11
N ASN A 43 -16.57 -0.42 -11.76
CA ASN A 43 -17.57 0.53 -12.22
C ASN A 43 -17.41 1.93 -11.62
N GLN A 44 -16.70 2.10 -10.51
CA GLN A 44 -16.38 3.40 -9.91
C GLN A 44 -15.09 4.04 -10.45
N PHE A 45 -14.23 3.27 -11.15
CA PHE A 45 -12.88 3.69 -11.56
C PHE A 45 -12.60 3.57 -13.06
N LYS A 46 -13.60 3.77 -13.91
CA LYS A 46 -13.45 3.70 -15.38
C LYS A 46 -12.37 4.60 -16.00
N SER A 47 -11.74 5.50 -15.26
CA SER A 47 -10.75 6.44 -15.81
C SER A 47 -9.28 6.21 -15.41
N ARG A 48 -8.96 5.23 -14.58
CA ARG A 48 -7.54 4.91 -14.29
C ARG A 48 -7.18 3.58 -14.94
N LYS A 49 -6.18 3.60 -15.84
CA LYS A 49 -5.55 2.40 -16.39
C LYS A 49 -5.25 1.45 -15.23
N LYS A 50 -5.66 0.17 -15.35
CA LYS A 50 -5.23 -0.89 -14.44
C LYS A 50 -3.72 -0.81 -14.32
N LEU A 51 -3.21 -0.56 -13.11
CA LEU A 51 -1.79 -0.77 -12.86
C LEU A 51 -1.56 -2.28 -12.84
N PRO A 52 -0.64 -2.80 -13.64
CA PRO A 52 -0.38 -4.22 -13.70
C PRO A 52 0.19 -4.72 -12.37
N THR A 53 -0.24 -5.90 -11.93
CA THR A 53 0.45 -6.63 -10.86
C THR A 53 1.89 -6.87 -11.28
N LEU A 54 2.84 -6.48 -10.44
CA LEU A 54 4.26 -6.62 -10.76
C LEU A 54 4.78 -7.96 -10.26
N PRO A 55 5.31 -8.83 -11.14
CA PRO A 55 6.02 -10.01 -10.68
C PRO A 55 7.22 -9.59 -9.84
N LYS A 56 7.32 -10.14 -8.64
CA LYS A 56 8.42 -9.86 -7.72
C LYS A 56 9.58 -10.78 -8.00
N LEU A 57 10.74 -10.18 -8.11
CA LEU A 57 11.99 -10.87 -8.38
C LEU A 57 12.98 -10.58 -7.28
N PHE A 58 13.44 -11.64 -6.62
CA PHE A 58 14.43 -11.56 -5.57
C PHE A 58 15.84 -11.71 -6.13
N VAL A 59 16.72 -10.76 -5.81
CA VAL A 59 18.15 -10.91 -6.09
C VAL A 59 18.73 -12.00 -5.21
N SER A 60 18.38 -12.02 -3.92
CA SER A 60 18.80 -13.04 -2.96
C SER A 60 17.76 -13.20 -1.85
N ASN A 61 17.59 -14.42 -1.31
CA ASN A 61 16.88 -14.66 -0.06
C ASN A 61 17.85 -14.90 1.13
N ASP A 62 19.14 -14.83 0.90
CA ASP A 62 20.17 -14.94 1.94
C ASP A 62 20.29 -13.61 2.68
N CYS A 63 19.78 -13.55 3.92
CA CYS A 63 19.64 -12.32 4.69
C CYS A 63 20.57 -12.29 5.89
N ALA A 64 21.27 -11.16 6.06
CA ALA A 64 22.05 -10.86 7.26
C ALA A 64 21.17 -10.26 8.40
N PHE A 65 19.92 -9.86 8.10
CA PHE A 65 19.01 -9.27 9.08
C PHE A 65 18.09 -10.31 9.70
N ASN A 66 17.64 -10.02 10.92
CA ASN A 66 16.81 -10.94 11.71
C ASN A 66 15.44 -10.36 12.03
N CYS A 67 14.67 -9.97 10.99
CA CYS A 67 13.33 -9.43 11.16
C CYS A 67 12.33 -10.53 11.54
N ALA A 68 11.59 -10.34 12.64
CA ALA A 68 10.69 -11.34 13.24
C ALA A 68 9.59 -11.88 12.32
N TYR A 69 9.13 -11.07 11.36
CA TYR A 69 8.07 -11.40 10.41
C TYR A 69 8.57 -12.05 9.12
N CYS A 70 9.89 -12.10 8.89
CA CYS A 70 10.44 -12.41 7.58
C CYS A 70 10.93 -13.85 7.49
N GLY A 71 10.46 -14.61 6.51
CA GLY A 71 10.94 -15.96 6.23
C GLY A 71 12.39 -16.02 5.77
N CYS A 72 12.94 -14.91 5.25
CA CYS A 72 14.35 -14.82 4.82
C CYS A 72 15.32 -14.44 5.96
N ARG A 73 14.85 -14.26 7.21
CA ARG A 73 15.72 -13.85 8.33
C ARG A 73 16.93 -14.76 8.54
N ALA A 74 17.98 -14.20 9.11
CA ALA A 74 19.25 -14.91 9.34
C ALA A 74 19.07 -16.17 10.21
N SER A 75 18.24 -16.09 11.27
CA SER A 75 17.99 -17.19 12.20
C SER A 75 17.06 -18.29 11.68
N ASN A 76 16.61 -18.24 10.43
CA ASN A 76 15.83 -19.31 9.84
C ASN A 76 16.77 -20.37 9.23
N ASP A 77 17.11 -21.39 10.02
CA ASP A 77 18.04 -22.44 9.62
C ASP A 77 17.45 -23.42 8.59
N GLY A 78 16.12 -23.48 8.47
CA GLY A 78 15.42 -24.34 7.51
C GLY A 78 15.31 -23.76 6.10
N LYS A 79 15.78 -22.54 5.86
CA LYS A 79 15.70 -21.93 4.53
C LYS A 79 16.78 -22.44 3.57
N ARG A 80 16.39 -22.73 2.34
CA ARG A 80 17.35 -22.94 1.24
C ARG A 80 17.72 -21.58 0.66
N CYS A 81 18.98 -21.17 0.84
CA CYS A 81 19.49 -19.89 0.36
C CYS A 81 19.86 -19.94 -1.12
N TYR A 82 19.55 -18.85 -1.83
CA TYR A 82 19.99 -18.61 -3.22
C TYR A 82 20.41 -17.15 -3.41
N THR A 83 21.20 -16.93 -4.45
CA THR A 83 21.50 -15.61 -5.01
C THR A 83 21.51 -15.73 -6.51
N ASN A 84 20.77 -14.88 -7.19
CA ASN A 84 20.71 -14.83 -8.63
C ASN A 84 21.83 -13.96 -9.19
N GLN A 85 22.42 -14.41 -10.30
CA GLN A 85 23.33 -13.56 -11.05
C GLN A 85 22.56 -12.40 -11.71
N PRO A 86 23.06 -11.14 -11.64
CA PRO A 86 22.33 -9.97 -12.14
C PRO A 86 21.86 -10.09 -13.59
N LYS A 87 22.71 -10.59 -14.49
CA LYS A 87 22.36 -10.76 -15.92
C LYS A 87 21.26 -11.81 -16.12
N GLU A 88 21.31 -12.90 -15.39
CA GLU A 88 20.30 -13.97 -15.46
C GLU A 88 18.95 -13.51 -14.93
N LEU A 89 18.95 -12.85 -13.76
CA LEU A 89 17.76 -12.28 -13.18
C LEU A 89 17.13 -11.23 -14.10
N ALA A 90 17.95 -10.38 -14.72
CA ALA A 90 17.49 -9.39 -15.69
C ALA A 90 16.81 -10.03 -16.90
N ARG A 91 17.34 -11.13 -17.42
CA ARG A 91 16.73 -11.90 -18.52
C ARG A 91 15.34 -12.43 -18.13
N ILE A 92 15.22 -13.04 -16.94
CA ILE A 92 13.94 -13.54 -16.42
C ILE A 92 12.95 -12.37 -16.24
N ALA A 93 13.40 -11.26 -15.66
CA ALA A 93 12.60 -10.08 -15.42
C ALA A 93 11.97 -9.52 -16.71
N VAL A 94 12.79 -9.35 -17.75
CA VAL A 94 12.35 -8.79 -19.03
C VAL A 94 11.43 -9.76 -19.77
N SER A 95 11.77 -11.06 -19.81
CA SER A 95 10.92 -12.08 -20.43
C SER A 95 9.53 -12.11 -19.80
N ASN A 96 9.45 -12.12 -18.46
CA ASN A 96 8.18 -12.10 -17.73
C ASN A 96 7.40 -10.80 -17.94
N ALA A 97 8.09 -9.65 -17.94
CA ALA A 97 7.44 -8.36 -18.14
C ALA A 97 6.81 -8.23 -19.53
N ILE A 98 7.51 -8.72 -20.58
CA ILE A 98 7.02 -8.71 -21.95
C ILE A 98 5.85 -9.71 -22.11
N ALA A 99 6.01 -10.96 -21.64
CA ALA A 99 5.00 -12.00 -21.78
C ALA A 99 3.67 -11.63 -21.08
N GLN A 100 3.74 -10.94 -19.95
CA GLN A 100 2.56 -10.56 -19.17
C GLN A 100 2.10 -9.12 -19.41
N ASN A 101 2.81 -8.34 -20.22
CA ASN A 101 2.60 -6.91 -20.40
C ASN A 101 2.53 -6.15 -19.04
N LYS A 102 3.48 -6.45 -18.15
CA LYS A 102 3.54 -5.91 -16.78
C LYS A 102 4.88 -5.22 -16.55
N GLY A 103 4.96 -4.40 -15.50
CA GLY A 103 6.22 -3.84 -15.03
C GLY A 103 7.07 -4.89 -14.29
N ILE A 104 8.22 -4.46 -13.79
CA ILE A 104 9.17 -5.28 -13.03
C ILE A 104 9.26 -4.75 -11.60
N PHE A 105 9.19 -5.64 -10.61
CA PHE A 105 9.52 -5.31 -9.23
C PHE A 105 10.73 -6.12 -8.75
N ILE A 106 11.82 -5.43 -8.40
CA ILE A 106 13.05 -6.05 -7.91
C ILE A 106 13.18 -5.79 -6.42
N THR A 107 13.39 -6.84 -5.66
CA THR A 107 13.63 -6.80 -4.23
C THR A 107 14.75 -7.76 -3.85
N SER A 108 15.16 -7.77 -2.59
CA SER A 108 16.16 -8.70 -2.06
C SER A 108 16.04 -8.81 -0.55
N ALA A 109 16.47 -9.90 0.01
CA ALA A 109 17.00 -9.96 1.36
C ALA A 109 18.31 -9.16 1.44
N VAL A 110 18.71 -8.71 2.63
CA VAL A 110 19.96 -7.96 2.82
C VAL A 110 21.11 -8.94 2.89
N ARG A 111 21.77 -9.17 1.76
CA ARG A 111 22.92 -10.06 1.69
C ARG A 111 24.20 -9.32 2.07
N ARG A 112 24.98 -9.83 3.02
CA ARG A 112 26.17 -9.22 3.61
C ARG A 112 25.85 -7.88 4.30
N ASN A 113 25.57 -6.84 3.52
CA ASN A 113 25.14 -5.51 3.99
C ASN A 113 24.22 -4.82 2.97
N ALA A 114 23.72 -3.64 3.32
CA ALA A 114 22.79 -2.87 2.51
C ALA A 114 23.40 -2.48 1.15
N ASP A 115 24.59 -1.92 1.16
CA ASP A 115 25.26 -1.40 -0.03
C ASP A 115 25.55 -2.49 -1.05
N TYR A 116 26.16 -3.60 -0.61
CA TYR A 116 26.39 -4.76 -1.48
C TYR A 116 25.11 -5.29 -2.13
N THR A 117 24.03 -5.32 -1.36
CA THR A 117 22.73 -5.76 -1.88
C THR A 117 22.17 -4.80 -2.93
N VAL A 118 22.27 -3.50 -2.67
CA VAL A 118 21.78 -2.49 -3.61
C VAL A 118 22.68 -2.41 -4.86
N GLU A 119 23.95 -2.68 -4.76
CA GLU A 119 24.84 -2.83 -5.94
C GLU A 119 24.37 -3.95 -6.86
N LEU A 120 24.03 -5.13 -6.32
CA LEU A 120 23.47 -6.23 -7.12
C LEU A 120 22.16 -5.87 -7.78
N ILE A 121 21.29 -5.13 -7.07
CA ILE A 121 20.02 -4.61 -7.61
C ILE A 121 20.30 -3.63 -8.76
N ILE A 122 21.22 -2.68 -8.57
CA ILE A 122 21.62 -1.70 -9.59
C ILE A 122 22.18 -2.41 -10.82
N GLU A 123 23.05 -3.39 -10.63
CA GLU A 123 23.62 -4.15 -11.74
C GLU A 123 22.53 -4.90 -12.52
N THR A 124 21.59 -5.54 -11.81
CA THR A 124 20.42 -6.17 -12.44
C THR A 124 19.63 -5.16 -13.27
N MET A 125 19.33 -3.98 -12.73
CA MET A 125 18.60 -2.93 -13.45
C MET A 125 19.41 -2.38 -14.65
N ARG A 126 20.74 -2.31 -14.55
CA ARG A 126 21.60 -1.92 -15.69
C ARG A 126 21.48 -2.92 -16.83
N TYR A 127 21.51 -4.24 -16.55
CA TYR A 127 21.25 -5.24 -17.58
C TYR A 127 19.86 -5.07 -18.19
N ILE A 128 18.80 -4.86 -17.37
CA ILE A 128 17.44 -4.65 -17.85
C ILE A 128 17.36 -3.45 -18.80
N ARG A 129 17.92 -2.29 -18.39
CA ARG A 129 17.85 -1.03 -19.16
C ARG A 129 18.77 -1.01 -20.37
N LYS A 130 20.04 -1.35 -20.15
CA LYS A 130 21.08 -1.15 -21.17
C LYS A 130 21.30 -2.36 -22.08
N TYR A 131 21.28 -3.57 -21.52
CA TYR A 131 21.54 -4.77 -22.29
C TYR A 131 20.30 -5.31 -22.99
N PHE A 132 19.17 -5.38 -22.25
CA PHE A 132 17.89 -5.84 -22.81
C PHE A 132 17.01 -4.74 -23.37
N GLY A 133 17.36 -3.48 -23.23
CA GLY A 133 16.65 -2.33 -23.81
C GLY A 133 15.24 -2.07 -23.24
N TYR A 134 14.90 -2.68 -22.08
CA TYR A 134 13.57 -2.56 -21.52
C TYR A 134 13.30 -1.15 -20.97
N GLN A 135 12.28 -0.46 -21.53
CA GLN A 135 11.90 0.92 -21.17
C GLN A 135 10.65 0.98 -20.28
N GLY A 136 10.06 -0.16 -19.94
CA GLY A 136 8.84 -0.22 -19.12
C GLY A 136 9.10 0.12 -17.64
N TYR A 137 8.07 -0.01 -16.84
CA TYR A 137 8.08 0.36 -15.43
C TYR A 137 8.95 -0.59 -14.59
N ILE A 138 9.84 -0.01 -13.76
CA ILE A 138 10.64 -0.72 -12.75
C ILE A 138 10.40 -0.09 -11.39
N HIS A 139 10.02 -0.93 -10.42
CA HIS A 139 10.00 -0.61 -9.00
C HIS A 139 11.10 -1.40 -8.30
N THR A 140 11.84 -0.78 -7.38
CA THR A 140 12.81 -1.50 -6.56
C THR A 140 12.84 -1.02 -5.11
N LYS A 141 13.25 -1.90 -4.22
CA LYS A 141 13.51 -1.58 -2.82
C LYS A 141 14.94 -1.10 -2.62
N ILE A 142 15.08 -0.11 -1.76
CA ILE A 142 16.35 0.34 -1.19
C ILE A 142 16.45 -0.26 0.21
N MET A 143 17.61 -0.81 0.53
CA MET A 143 17.85 -1.41 1.82
C MET A 143 18.11 -0.34 2.89
N PRO A 144 17.68 -0.55 4.15
CA PRO A 144 17.98 0.39 5.24
C PRO A 144 19.49 0.60 5.40
N GLY A 145 19.91 1.88 5.49
CA GLY A 145 21.30 2.25 5.64
C GLY A 145 22.13 2.31 4.36
N THR A 146 21.50 2.18 3.19
CA THR A 146 22.20 2.29 1.88
C THR A 146 22.83 3.67 1.71
N ASP A 147 24.05 3.69 1.17
CA ASP A 147 24.79 4.91 0.81
C ASP A 147 24.04 5.78 -0.21
N ASN A 148 24.18 7.11 -0.07
CA ASN A 148 23.48 8.08 -0.89
C ASN A 148 23.80 8.00 -2.38
N GLU A 149 25.04 7.67 -2.76
CA GLU A 149 25.42 7.54 -4.16
C GLU A 149 24.77 6.29 -4.79
N LEU A 150 24.65 5.20 -4.04
CA LEU A 150 23.92 4.02 -4.51
C LEU A 150 22.43 4.31 -4.68
N ILE A 151 21.83 5.07 -3.75
CA ILE A 151 20.43 5.52 -3.90
C ILE A 151 20.28 6.36 -5.18
N ARG A 152 21.20 7.29 -5.44
CA ARG A 152 21.19 8.11 -6.66
C ARG A 152 21.29 7.24 -7.93
N ARG A 153 22.21 6.28 -7.94
CA ARG A 153 22.39 5.35 -9.06
C ARG A 153 21.15 4.48 -9.30
N ALA A 154 20.50 4.00 -8.24
CA ALA A 154 19.26 3.27 -8.35
C ALA A 154 18.12 4.17 -8.88
N ALA A 155 18.05 5.43 -8.44
CA ALA A 155 17.05 6.40 -8.88
C ALA A 155 17.13 6.69 -10.39
N MET A 156 18.30 6.57 -11.00
CA MET A 156 18.49 6.76 -12.45
C MET A 156 17.99 5.57 -13.29
N LEU A 157 17.64 4.45 -12.68
CA LEU A 157 17.28 3.22 -13.39
C LEU A 157 15.84 2.76 -13.11
N ALA A 158 15.29 3.12 -11.94
CA ALA A 158 13.96 2.72 -11.51
C ALA A 158 12.95 3.88 -11.61
N ASN A 159 11.69 3.57 -11.90
CA ASN A 159 10.59 4.54 -11.90
C ASN A 159 10.05 4.79 -10.48
N ARG A 160 10.17 3.81 -9.59
CA ARG A 160 9.80 3.90 -8.17
C ARG A 160 10.87 3.30 -7.29
N LEU A 161 11.20 4.00 -6.22
CA LEU A 161 11.98 3.47 -5.11
C LEU A 161 11.09 3.31 -3.87
N SER A 162 11.39 2.34 -3.03
CA SER A 162 10.71 2.18 -1.74
C SER A 162 11.68 1.81 -0.63
N VAL A 163 11.43 2.37 0.55
CA VAL A 163 12.12 2.00 1.80
C VAL A 163 11.02 1.70 2.81
N ASN A 164 11.01 0.49 3.34
CA ASN A 164 9.98 0.11 4.29
C ASN A 164 10.27 0.68 5.68
N ILE A 165 9.31 1.41 6.26
CA ILE A 165 9.42 1.92 7.63
C ILE A 165 9.05 0.85 8.66
N GLU A 166 8.26 -0.14 8.28
CA GLU A 166 7.81 -1.33 9.02
C GLU A 166 6.97 -1.03 10.26
N VAL A 167 7.47 -0.23 11.20
CA VAL A 167 6.83 0.02 12.50
C VAL A 167 6.42 1.46 12.67
N THR A 168 5.42 1.69 13.50
CA THR A 168 4.88 3.02 13.78
C THR A 168 5.70 3.77 14.83
N LYS A 169 6.27 3.04 15.79
CA LYS A 169 7.07 3.58 16.91
C LYS A 169 8.50 3.08 16.85
N SER A 170 9.47 3.93 17.15
CA SER A 170 10.91 3.58 17.07
C SER A 170 11.29 2.41 17.97
N GLU A 171 10.63 2.28 19.12
CA GLU A 171 10.86 1.20 20.08
C GLU A 171 10.50 -0.18 19.48
N GLY A 172 9.61 -0.18 18.50
CA GLY A 172 9.19 -1.39 17.79
C GLY A 172 10.32 -2.05 16.99
N TYR A 173 11.34 -1.29 16.56
CA TYR A 173 12.44 -1.88 15.79
C TYR A 173 13.18 -2.96 16.58
N GLY A 174 13.49 -2.72 17.86
CA GLY A 174 14.18 -3.70 18.69
C GLY A 174 13.44 -5.04 18.80
N ARG A 175 12.12 -5.02 18.69
CA ARG A 175 11.27 -6.21 18.75
C ARG A 175 11.03 -6.86 17.39
N VAL A 176 10.74 -6.06 16.37
CA VAL A 176 10.21 -6.52 15.07
C VAL A 176 11.29 -6.62 14.01
N ALA A 177 12.30 -5.72 14.05
CA ALA A 177 13.30 -5.60 13.01
C ALA A 177 14.64 -5.08 13.58
N GLN A 178 15.29 -5.85 14.43
CA GLN A 178 16.44 -5.47 15.26
C GLN A 178 17.62 -4.81 14.51
N ASN A 179 17.79 -5.14 13.23
CA ASN A 179 18.86 -4.55 12.40
C ASN A 179 18.43 -3.23 11.72
N LYS A 180 17.22 -2.74 12.01
CA LYS A 180 16.70 -1.48 11.49
C LYS A 180 16.55 -0.47 12.61
N ASN A 181 16.69 0.79 12.26
CA ASN A 181 16.43 1.93 13.16
C ASN A 181 15.88 3.11 12.36
N LYS A 182 15.45 4.13 13.06
CA LYS A 182 14.85 5.32 12.47
C LYS A 182 15.81 6.01 11.51
N GLU A 183 17.08 6.09 11.85
CA GLU A 183 18.10 6.83 11.10
C GLU A 183 18.41 6.13 9.77
N ASN A 184 18.62 4.81 9.78
CA ASN A 184 18.96 4.04 8.59
C ASN A 184 17.78 3.86 7.62
N ILE A 185 16.56 4.23 8.03
CA ILE A 185 15.36 4.24 7.17
C ILE A 185 15.04 5.65 6.69
N LEU A 186 14.96 6.63 7.60
CA LEU A 186 14.57 7.99 7.23
C LEU A 186 15.65 8.73 6.42
N GLY A 187 16.93 8.36 6.59
CA GLY A 187 18.03 8.86 5.77
C GLY A 187 17.80 8.59 4.27
N PRO A 188 17.72 7.32 3.85
CA PRO A 188 17.37 6.95 2.48
C PRO A 188 16.05 7.56 1.98
N MET A 189 14.99 7.59 2.79
CA MET A 189 13.72 8.23 2.42
C MET A 189 13.88 9.71 2.09
N LYS A 190 14.67 10.44 2.90
CA LYS A 190 14.98 11.86 2.68
C LYS A 190 15.73 12.07 1.36
N GLN A 191 16.72 11.22 1.08
CA GLN A 191 17.52 11.30 -0.16
C GLN A 191 16.65 11.03 -1.40
N ILE A 192 15.81 10.00 -1.37
CA ILE A 192 14.89 9.70 -2.47
C ILE A 192 13.95 10.90 -2.73
N SER A 193 13.37 11.46 -1.66
CA SER A 193 12.49 12.64 -1.78
C SER A 193 13.24 13.84 -2.37
N HIS A 194 14.50 14.06 -1.97
CA HIS A 194 15.34 15.11 -2.51
C HIS A 194 15.57 14.93 -4.02
N PHE A 195 15.95 13.72 -4.46
CA PHE A 195 16.15 13.42 -5.89
C PHE A 195 14.89 13.61 -6.72
N ILE A 196 13.72 13.19 -6.21
CA ILE A 196 12.44 13.38 -6.92
C ILE A 196 12.12 14.87 -7.08
N LYS A 197 12.35 15.68 -6.03
CA LYS A 197 12.12 17.13 -6.08
C LYS A 197 13.07 17.80 -7.06
N ALA A 198 14.36 17.51 -6.97
CA ALA A 198 15.36 18.05 -7.87
C ALA A 198 15.06 17.72 -9.34
N ALA A 199 14.63 16.49 -9.63
CA ALA A 199 14.23 16.09 -11.00
C ALA A 199 12.96 16.79 -11.49
N LYS A 200 12.04 17.18 -10.61
CA LYS A 200 10.85 17.99 -10.97
C LYS A 200 11.23 19.44 -11.28
N ASP A 201 12.20 20.00 -10.57
CA ASP A 201 12.65 21.38 -10.71
C ASP A 201 13.57 21.56 -11.93
N GLU A 202 14.39 20.55 -12.25
CA GLU A 202 15.18 20.52 -13.48
C GLU A 202 14.28 20.18 -14.67
N LYS A 203 13.72 21.20 -15.32
CA LYS A 203 13.03 21.09 -16.62
C LYS A 203 14.00 20.76 -17.78
N SER A 204 15.13 20.12 -17.49
CA SER A 204 16.16 19.81 -18.47
C SER A 204 15.70 18.68 -19.39
N ARG A 205 15.77 18.92 -20.72
CA ARG A 205 15.62 17.90 -21.78
C ARG A 205 16.56 16.70 -21.62
N PHE A 206 17.56 16.80 -20.78
CA PHE A 206 18.60 15.82 -20.52
C PHE A 206 18.50 15.21 -19.12
N ALA A 207 17.46 15.54 -18.35
CA ALA A 207 17.21 14.82 -17.10
C ALA A 207 17.02 13.34 -17.45
N PRO A 208 17.91 12.44 -16.97
CA PRO A 208 17.71 11.02 -17.18
C PRO A 208 16.37 10.61 -16.56
N LEU A 209 15.84 9.46 -16.96
CA LEU A 209 14.60 8.89 -16.43
C LEU A 209 14.78 8.60 -14.93
N PHE A 210 14.65 9.64 -14.12
CA PHE A 210 14.74 9.53 -12.67
C PHE A 210 13.48 8.93 -12.08
N THR A 211 13.63 8.33 -10.93
CA THR A 211 12.53 7.95 -10.04
C THR A 211 11.56 9.11 -9.90
N THR A 212 10.31 8.85 -10.28
CA THR A 212 9.22 9.83 -10.21
C THR A 212 8.32 9.61 -8.99
N SER A 213 8.52 8.52 -8.26
CA SER A 213 7.68 8.19 -7.11
C SER A 213 8.44 7.41 -6.03
N HIS A 214 8.00 7.64 -4.79
CA HIS A 214 8.52 7.01 -3.59
C HIS A 214 7.37 6.38 -2.80
N SER A 215 7.60 5.21 -2.22
CA SER A 215 6.62 4.54 -1.36
C SER A 215 7.28 3.90 -0.13
N THR A 216 6.46 3.60 0.86
CA THR A 216 6.88 2.89 2.08
C THR A 216 5.84 1.85 2.48
N GLN A 217 6.18 1.01 3.45
CA GLN A 217 5.29 -0.01 4.00
C GLN A 217 5.30 0.06 5.52
N ILE A 218 4.10 -0.02 6.12
CA ILE A 218 3.86 -0.13 7.56
C ILE A 218 3.19 -1.47 7.82
N MET A 219 3.69 -2.22 8.80
CA MET A 219 3.06 -3.44 9.27
C MET A 219 2.11 -3.10 10.44
N ALA A 220 0.82 -3.13 10.17
CA ALA A 220 -0.21 -2.88 11.17
C ALA A 220 -0.26 -4.02 12.20
N GLY A 221 -0.27 -3.68 13.48
CA GLY A 221 -0.29 -4.64 14.59
C GLY A 221 1.08 -5.20 14.96
N SER A 222 2.16 -4.65 14.40
CA SER A 222 3.53 -5.06 14.75
C SER A 222 3.96 -4.58 16.14
N THR A 223 3.34 -3.53 16.63
CA THR A 223 3.48 -2.97 17.98
C THR A 223 2.08 -2.69 18.55
N ASN A 224 1.98 -2.18 19.76
CA ASN A 224 0.68 -1.83 20.36
C ASN A 224 0.20 -0.45 19.88
N GLU A 225 0.30 -0.19 18.59
CA GLU A 225 -0.14 1.07 17.99
C GLU A 225 -1.64 1.04 17.68
N SER A 226 -2.27 2.20 17.86
CA SER A 226 -3.64 2.47 17.41
C SER A 226 -3.68 2.77 15.91
N ASP A 227 -4.86 2.66 15.29
CA ASP A 227 -5.03 3.05 13.89
C ASP A 227 -4.83 4.56 13.70
N PHE A 228 -5.16 5.38 14.70
CA PHE A 228 -4.85 6.80 14.72
C PHE A 228 -3.34 7.07 14.58
N GLU A 229 -2.52 6.35 15.36
CA GLU A 229 -1.06 6.51 15.30
C GLU A 229 -0.50 6.12 13.92
N ILE A 230 -1.02 5.04 13.32
CA ILE A 230 -0.67 4.62 11.96
C ILE A 230 -1.03 5.71 10.95
N LEU A 231 -2.27 6.22 10.99
CA LEU A 231 -2.74 7.24 10.05
C LEU A 231 -2.02 8.58 10.23
N ARG A 232 -1.72 8.98 11.47
CA ARG A 232 -0.93 10.17 11.77
C ARG A 232 0.49 10.06 11.21
N LEU A 233 1.15 8.90 11.38
CA LEU A 233 2.45 8.65 10.78
C LEU A 233 2.37 8.71 9.25
N ALA A 234 1.40 8.02 8.64
CA ALA A 234 1.22 8.03 7.20
C ALA A 234 1.04 9.44 6.64
N ASN A 235 0.17 10.25 7.28
CA ASN A 235 -0.05 11.66 6.90
C ASN A 235 1.23 12.50 7.02
N ALA A 236 2.01 12.30 8.08
CA ALA A 236 3.29 12.98 8.26
C ALA A 236 4.31 12.59 7.18
N LEU A 237 4.36 11.31 6.81
CA LEU A 237 5.24 10.80 5.76
C LEU A 237 4.85 11.35 4.38
N TYR A 238 3.55 11.39 4.05
CA TYR A 238 3.07 12.01 2.82
C TYR A 238 3.51 13.48 2.72
N LYS A 239 3.29 14.26 3.77
CA LYS A 239 3.64 15.70 3.81
C LYS A 239 5.13 15.94 3.76
N LYS A 240 5.93 15.15 4.50
CA LYS A 240 7.35 15.36 4.65
C LYS A 240 8.18 14.88 3.46
N TYR A 241 7.83 13.71 2.91
CA TYR A 241 8.63 13.03 1.90
C TYR A 241 7.97 12.97 0.52
N ASP A 242 6.81 13.60 0.32
CA ASP A 242 6.05 13.57 -0.94
C ASP A 242 5.83 12.12 -1.44
N LEU A 243 5.46 11.23 -0.51
CA LEU A 243 5.23 9.83 -0.84
C LEU A 243 4.07 9.69 -1.82
N ALA A 244 4.24 8.87 -2.84
CA ALA A 244 3.15 8.48 -3.70
C ALA A 244 2.20 7.49 -3.00
N ARG A 245 2.74 6.72 -2.02
CA ARG A 245 1.97 5.70 -1.32
C ARG A 245 2.59 5.24 -0.01
N VAL A 246 1.72 4.98 0.97
CA VAL A 246 1.98 4.14 2.13
C VAL A 246 1.24 2.82 1.93
N CYS A 247 1.97 1.70 2.01
CA CYS A 247 1.40 0.36 1.98
C CYS A 247 1.16 -0.12 3.41
N TYR A 248 0.01 -0.72 3.66
CA TYR A 248 -0.32 -1.33 4.93
C TYR A 248 -0.38 -2.84 4.78
N THR A 249 0.26 -3.57 5.69
CA THR A 249 0.26 -5.02 5.72
C THR A 249 -0.09 -5.51 7.10
N PRO A 250 -0.84 -6.61 7.23
CA PRO A 250 -1.06 -7.19 8.55
C PRO A 250 0.26 -7.75 9.06
N PHE A 251 0.57 -7.47 10.33
CA PHE A 251 1.64 -8.19 11.00
C PHE A 251 1.22 -9.64 11.20
N GLN A 252 2.03 -10.54 10.69
CA GLN A 252 1.87 -11.97 10.87
C GLN A 252 3.22 -12.53 11.31
N TYR A 253 3.18 -13.45 12.26
CA TYR A 253 4.37 -14.24 12.54
C TYR A 253 4.72 -15.07 11.32
N SER A 254 5.99 -15.14 11.00
CA SER A 254 6.46 -16.25 10.19
C SER A 254 6.09 -17.55 10.92
N ASP A 255 5.62 -18.54 10.16
CA ASP A 255 5.15 -19.85 10.57
C ASP A 255 5.75 -20.33 11.92
N PRO A 256 4.97 -20.88 12.87
CA PRO A 256 5.47 -21.49 14.12
C PRO A 256 6.61 -22.49 13.92
N ALA A 257 6.69 -23.14 12.75
CA ALA A 257 7.81 -23.98 12.34
C ALA A 257 9.17 -23.24 12.32
N PHE A 258 9.18 -21.91 12.38
CA PHE A 258 10.38 -21.09 12.37
C PHE A 258 10.79 -20.52 13.73
N GLY A 259 10.24 -21.04 14.85
CA GLY A 259 10.83 -20.87 16.18
C GLY A 259 10.70 -19.51 16.86
N TYR A 260 9.73 -18.65 16.47
CA TYR A 260 9.41 -17.44 17.24
C TYR A 260 8.25 -17.71 18.21
N HIS A 261 8.50 -18.57 19.20
CA HIS A 261 7.49 -18.92 20.21
C HIS A 261 7.22 -17.82 21.25
N ASP A 262 8.12 -16.83 21.38
CA ASP A 262 8.05 -15.83 22.47
C ASP A 262 7.27 -14.57 22.10
N LEU A 263 6.83 -14.45 20.86
CA LEU A 263 6.06 -13.31 20.41
C LEU A 263 4.61 -13.74 20.22
N THR A 264 3.87 -13.84 21.32
CA THR A 264 2.41 -13.94 21.24
C THR A 264 1.83 -12.57 21.01
N PRO A 265 1.37 -12.28 19.84
CA PRO A 265 0.06 -11.75 19.67
C PRO A 265 -0.67 -12.41 18.51
N THR A 266 -1.95 -12.38 18.62
CA THR A 266 -2.88 -12.64 17.54
C THR A 266 -2.44 -11.91 16.29
N SER A 267 -2.38 -12.62 15.16
CA SER A 267 -2.15 -12.02 13.85
C SER A 267 -3.13 -10.86 13.63
N THR A 268 -2.65 -9.77 13.06
CA THR A 268 -3.52 -8.63 12.78
C THR A 268 -4.61 -9.03 11.81
N PRO A 269 -5.89 -8.79 12.12
CA PRO A 269 -6.98 -9.14 11.25
C PRO A 269 -6.88 -8.38 9.91
N THR A 270 -7.12 -9.07 8.81
CA THR A 270 -7.05 -8.49 7.47
C THR A 270 -8.04 -7.34 7.25
N TRP A 271 -9.20 -7.38 7.94
CA TRP A 271 -10.17 -6.29 7.89
C TRP A 271 -9.59 -4.96 8.40
N ARG A 272 -8.68 -4.97 9.41
CA ARG A 272 -8.02 -3.76 9.93
C ARG A 272 -7.21 -3.08 8.84
N VAL A 273 -6.43 -3.86 8.09
CA VAL A 273 -5.64 -3.34 6.96
C VAL A 273 -6.52 -2.74 5.87
N LYS A 274 -7.65 -3.40 5.56
CA LYS A 274 -8.62 -2.86 4.62
C LYS A 274 -9.20 -1.53 5.09
N ARG A 275 -9.53 -1.39 6.38
CA ARG A 275 -10.00 -0.13 6.96
C ARG A 275 -8.93 0.96 6.90
N LEU A 276 -7.67 0.61 7.14
CA LEU A 276 -6.54 1.54 7.00
C LEU A 276 -6.42 2.06 5.56
N TYR A 277 -6.54 1.21 4.53
CA TYR A 277 -6.56 1.67 3.14
C TYR A 277 -7.77 2.56 2.81
N GLN A 278 -8.94 2.26 3.37
CA GLN A 278 -10.12 3.13 3.22
C GLN A 278 -9.89 4.49 3.88
N ALA A 279 -9.30 4.52 5.07
CA ALA A 279 -8.96 5.72 5.81
C ALA A 279 -7.89 6.55 5.07
N ASP A 280 -6.83 5.91 4.60
CA ASP A 280 -5.78 6.54 3.78
C ASP A 280 -6.36 7.24 2.54
N ARG A 281 -7.30 6.56 1.87
CA ARG A 281 -8.02 7.15 0.75
C ARG A 281 -8.86 8.37 1.13
N LEU A 282 -9.47 8.37 2.32
CA LEU A 282 -10.20 9.55 2.81
C LEU A 282 -9.24 10.72 3.03
N MET A 283 -8.05 10.49 3.56
CA MET A 283 -7.03 11.53 3.69
C MET A 283 -6.57 12.03 2.32
N ALA A 284 -6.23 11.12 1.41
CA ALA A 284 -5.63 11.48 0.13
C ALA A 284 -6.59 12.16 -0.87
N LEU A 285 -7.88 11.80 -0.86
CA LEU A 285 -8.84 12.22 -1.90
C LEU A 285 -10.03 13.03 -1.37
N TYR A 286 -10.33 12.96 -0.08
CA TYR A 286 -11.53 13.58 0.50
C TYR A 286 -11.20 14.68 1.51
N GLY A 287 -9.91 14.92 1.76
CA GLY A 287 -9.46 15.97 2.67
C GLY A 287 -9.78 15.72 4.14
N PHE A 288 -9.92 14.45 4.55
CA PHE A 288 -10.04 14.12 5.97
C PHE A 288 -8.69 14.17 6.66
N SER A 289 -8.68 14.59 7.92
CA SER A 289 -7.51 14.45 8.77
C SER A 289 -7.52 13.12 9.54
N PRO A 290 -6.36 12.65 10.05
CA PRO A 290 -6.32 11.49 10.93
C PRO A 290 -7.23 11.64 12.16
N GLU A 291 -7.33 12.84 12.73
CA GLU A 291 -8.12 13.19 13.90
C GLU A 291 -9.63 13.10 13.60
N GLU A 292 -10.06 13.47 12.39
CA GLU A 292 -11.45 13.28 11.95
C GLU A 292 -11.80 11.79 11.81
N ILE A 293 -10.88 10.99 11.26
CA ILE A 293 -11.11 9.58 10.96
C ILE A 293 -11.11 8.73 12.24
N ALA A 294 -10.09 8.91 13.08
CA ALA A 294 -9.88 8.17 14.32
C ALA A 294 -9.54 9.13 15.45
N PRO A 295 -10.54 9.84 16.03
CA PRO A 295 -10.33 10.80 17.11
C PRO A 295 -9.80 10.13 18.38
N GLU A 296 -9.26 10.90 19.31
CA GLU A 296 -8.68 10.42 20.56
C GLU A 296 -9.63 9.53 21.36
N SER A 297 -10.94 9.81 21.33
CA SER A 297 -11.97 9.00 21.96
C SER A 297 -12.23 7.65 21.27
N HIS A 298 -11.80 7.49 19.99
CA HIS A 298 -12.01 6.31 19.17
C HIS A 298 -10.82 6.08 18.24
N GLN A 299 -9.68 5.74 18.82
CA GLN A 299 -8.40 5.64 18.11
C GLN A 299 -8.29 4.47 17.13
N ASN A 300 -9.21 3.50 17.19
CA ASN A 300 -9.23 2.35 16.31
C ASN A 300 -10.42 2.35 15.37
N LEU A 301 -10.18 1.91 14.13
CA LEU A 301 -11.20 1.74 13.12
C LEU A 301 -12.12 0.56 13.49
N THR A 302 -13.35 0.61 13.02
CA THR A 302 -14.36 -0.39 13.36
C THR A 302 -14.45 -1.48 12.31
N TYR A 303 -14.73 -2.72 12.77
CA TYR A 303 -14.95 -3.86 11.89
C TYR A 303 -16.22 -3.69 11.04
N ASP A 304 -17.31 -3.26 11.68
CA ASP A 304 -18.67 -3.30 11.16
C ASP A 304 -18.99 -2.20 10.13
N MET A 305 -18.17 -1.14 10.03
CA MET A 305 -18.43 -0.07 9.06
C MET A 305 -17.17 0.59 8.51
N ASP A 306 -17.31 1.19 7.33
CA ASP A 306 -16.21 1.92 6.71
C ASP A 306 -15.91 3.24 7.47
N PRO A 307 -14.66 3.78 7.40
CA PRO A 307 -14.27 4.95 8.17
C PRO A 307 -15.11 6.21 7.88
N LYS A 308 -15.60 6.39 6.64
CA LYS A 308 -16.46 7.51 6.29
C LYS A 308 -17.84 7.38 6.93
N ALA A 309 -18.39 6.17 6.96
CA ALA A 309 -19.65 5.88 7.62
C ALA A 309 -19.54 6.06 9.15
N ALA A 310 -18.42 5.61 9.73
CA ALA A 310 -18.13 5.82 11.14
C ALA A 310 -18.00 7.31 11.50
N TRP A 311 -17.37 8.10 10.64
CA TRP A 311 -17.32 9.56 10.80
C TRP A 311 -18.72 10.18 10.74
N ALA A 312 -19.54 9.82 9.74
CA ALA A 312 -20.89 10.34 9.57
C ALA A 312 -21.77 10.01 10.79
N LEU A 313 -21.62 8.83 11.36
CA LEU A 313 -22.35 8.42 12.56
C LEU A 313 -21.98 9.26 13.79
N ARG A 314 -20.68 9.54 13.98
CA ARG A 314 -20.22 10.42 15.08
C ARG A 314 -20.68 11.88 14.89
N ASN A 315 -20.87 12.30 13.64
CA ASN A 315 -21.26 13.66 13.27
C ASN A 315 -22.71 13.71 12.74
N ILE A 316 -23.61 12.88 13.27
CA ILE A 316 -24.98 12.75 12.77
C ILE A 316 -25.78 14.07 12.83
N HIS A 317 -25.42 14.96 13.72
CA HIS A 317 -26.01 16.28 13.89
C HIS A 317 -25.79 17.22 12.68
N LEU A 318 -24.83 16.94 11.82
CA LEU A 318 -24.58 17.70 10.59
C LEU A 318 -25.54 17.32 9.45
N TYR A 319 -26.32 16.27 9.62
CA TYR A 319 -27.19 15.74 8.58
C TYR A 319 -28.68 16.02 8.85
N PRO A 320 -29.52 16.12 7.81
CA PRO A 320 -29.17 15.97 6.39
C PRO A 320 -28.50 17.20 5.78
N ILE A 321 -27.66 16.99 4.76
CA ILE A 321 -26.95 18.04 4.02
C ILE A 321 -27.72 18.39 2.74
N GLU A 322 -27.99 19.68 2.51
CA GLU A 322 -28.66 20.15 1.27
C GLU A 322 -27.63 20.18 0.11
N VAL A 323 -27.83 19.33 -0.90
CA VAL A 323 -26.86 19.15 -1.99
C VAL A 323 -26.69 20.38 -2.90
N ASN A 324 -27.73 21.25 -2.96
CA ASN A 324 -27.66 22.43 -3.80
C ASN A 324 -26.82 23.56 -3.22
N ASN A 325 -26.63 23.58 -1.89
CA ASN A 325 -25.95 24.66 -1.18
C ASN A 325 -24.60 24.19 -0.55
N ALA A 326 -24.42 22.87 -0.37
CA ALA A 326 -23.25 22.33 0.32
C ALA A 326 -21.96 22.61 -0.43
N GLU A 327 -20.90 22.94 0.31
CA GLU A 327 -19.54 23.01 -0.22
C GLU A 327 -19.05 21.62 -0.65
N TYR A 328 -18.05 21.58 -1.54
CA TYR A 328 -17.53 20.33 -2.10
C TYR A 328 -17.08 19.36 -1.01
N GLU A 329 -16.40 19.85 0.00
CA GLU A 329 -15.90 19.08 1.15
C GLU A 329 -17.05 18.44 1.93
N MET A 330 -18.15 19.17 2.11
CA MET A 330 -19.34 18.64 2.80
C MET A 330 -20.06 17.57 1.97
N LEU A 331 -20.11 17.72 0.64
CA LEU A 331 -20.62 16.65 -0.23
C LEU A 331 -19.79 15.38 -0.09
N LEU A 332 -18.46 15.51 0.06
CA LEU A 332 -17.56 14.37 0.30
C LEU A 332 -17.76 13.71 1.67
N ARG A 333 -18.40 14.38 2.63
CA ARG A 333 -18.74 13.81 3.95
C ARG A 333 -19.99 12.90 3.90
N ILE A 334 -20.83 13.01 2.86
CA ILE A 334 -22.06 12.21 2.73
C ILE A 334 -21.71 10.74 2.41
N PRO A 335 -22.15 9.76 3.22
CA PRO A 335 -22.00 8.34 2.90
C PRO A 335 -22.60 7.99 1.53
N GLY A 336 -21.81 7.36 0.65
CA GLY A 336 -22.22 7.02 -0.72
C GLY A 336 -21.91 8.08 -1.79
N ILE A 337 -21.47 9.28 -1.42
CA ILE A 337 -21.00 10.29 -2.38
C ILE A 337 -19.47 10.32 -2.40
N GLY A 338 -18.86 9.99 -3.53
CA GLY A 338 -17.43 10.07 -3.77
C GLY A 338 -17.04 11.29 -4.59
N THR A 339 -15.75 11.47 -4.84
CA THR A 339 -15.20 12.63 -5.57
C THR A 339 -15.86 12.84 -6.94
N ILE A 340 -16.09 11.77 -7.70
CA ILE A 340 -16.73 11.84 -9.01
C ILE A 340 -18.18 12.39 -8.89
N TYR A 341 -18.94 11.87 -7.94
CA TYR A 341 -20.33 12.30 -7.75
C TYR A 341 -20.42 13.70 -7.17
N ALA A 342 -19.57 14.05 -6.22
CA ALA A 342 -19.48 15.41 -5.71
C ALA A 342 -19.18 16.42 -6.84
N GLN A 343 -18.21 16.13 -7.71
CA GLN A 343 -17.91 16.96 -8.88
C GLN A 343 -19.09 17.07 -9.86
N ARG A 344 -19.80 15.96 -10.11
CA ARG A 344 -21.00 15.97 -10.97
C ARG A 344 -22.13 16.81 -10.38
N ILE A 345 -22.35 16.71 -9.07
CA ILE A 345 -23.32 17.55 -8.34
C ILE A 345 -22.94 19.02 -8.44
N MET A 346 -21.68 19.37 -8.15
CA MET A 346 -21.15 20.75 -8.27
C MET A 346 -21.33 21.32 -9.69
N LYS A 347 -21.17 20.49 -10.70
CA LYS A 347 -21.38 20.88 -12.10
C LYS A 347 -22.87 21.03 -12.40
N ALA A 348 -23.71 20.07 -12.04
CA ALA A 348 -25.14 20.05 -12.37
C ALA A 348 -25.90 21.24 -11.77
N ARG A 349 -25.61 21.60 -10.51
CA ARG A 349 -26.30 22.69 -9.81
C ARG A 349 -26.07 24.09 -10.42
N LYS A 350 -25.07 24.22 -11.34
CA LYS A 350 -24.90 25.45 -12.13
C LYS A 350 -25.96 25.63 -13.21
N TYR A 351 -26.64 24.56 -13.62
CA TYR A 351 -27.58 24.55 -14.75
C TYR A 351 -28.99 24.22 -14.32
N CYS A 352 -29.19 23.49 -13.22
CA CYS A 352 -30.50 23.14 -12.72
C CYS A 352 -30.47 22.89 -11.21
N LYS A 353 -31.65 22.95 -10.56
CA LYS A 353 -31.80 22.46 -9.19
C LYS A 353 -31.59 20.95 -9.18
N VAL A 354 -30.73 20.47 -8.31
CA VAL A 354 -30.44 19.05 -8.16
C VAL A 354 -31.53 18.43 -7.29
N THR A 355 -32.38 17.62 -7.91
CA THR A 355 -33.39 16.80 -7.25
C THR A 355 -32.86 15.37 -7.04
N HIS A 356 -33.62 14.51 -6.34
CA HIS A 356 -33.29 13.10 -6.20
C HIS A 356 -33.26 12.35 -7.55
N GLU A 357 -34.11 12.76 -8.51
CA GLU A 357 -34.12 12.23 -9.87
C GLU A 357 -32.84 12.63 -10.61
N VAL A 358 -32.41 13.88 -10.49
CA VAL A 358 -31.13 14.35 -11.04
C VAL A 358 -29.96 13.59 -10.42
N LEU A 359 -29.95 13.35 -9.09
CA LEU A 359 -28.89 12.53 -8.45
C LEU A 359 -28.82 11.12 -9.04
N ARG A 360 -29.99 10.47 -9.29
CA ARG A 360 -30.04 9.15 -9.96
C ARG A 360 -29.47 9.22 -11.38
N ALA A 361 -29.86 10.22 -12.15
CA ALA A 361 -29.35 10.44 -13.51
C ALA A 361 -27.84 10.69 -13.54
N LEU A 362 -27.28 11.34 -12.51
CA LEU A 362 -25.85 11.51 -12.32
C LEU A 362 -25.12 10.21 -11.89
N GLY A 363 -25.87 9.12 -11.61
CA GLY A 363 -25.36 7.82 -11.21
C GLY A 363 -25.13 7.69 -9.70
N VAL A 364 -25.60 8.61 -8.87
CA VAL A 364 -25.49 8.52 -7.42
C VAL A 364 -26.38 7.40 -6.89
N SER A 365 -25.78 6.46 -6.17
CA SER A 365 -26.54 5.43 -5.47
C SER A 365 -27.23 6.03 -4.24
N LEU A 366 -28.57 6.13 -4.29
CA LEU A 366 -29.36 6.65 -3.18
C LEU A 366 -29.58 5.64 -2.05
N LYS A 367 -29.11 4.39 -2.18
CA LYS A 367 -29.31 3.33 -1.17
C LYS A 367 -28.86 3.78 0.23
N ARG A 368 -27.71 4.41 0.33
CA ARG A 368 -27.13 4.94 1.59
C ARG A 368 -27.27 6.46 1.68
N SER A 369 -26.98 7.18 0.59
CA SER A 369 -26.85 8.65 0.60
C SER A 369 -28.17 9.37 0.90
N ARG A 370 -29.34 8.84 0.49
CA ARG A 370 -30.66 9.47 0.74
C ARG A 370 -30.97 9.73 2.21
N HIS A 371 -30.31 9.02 3.13
CA HIS A 371 -30.50 9.17 4.57
C HIS A 371 -29.66 10.29 5.18
N PHE A 372 -28.79 10.91 4.38
CA PHE A 372 -27.82 11.91 4.81
C PHE A 372 -27.88 13.21 4.01
N LEU A 373 -28.86 13.34 3.09
CA LEU A 373 -28.97 14.51 2.24
C LEU A 373 -30.42 14.96 2.02
N THR A 374 -30.57 16.23 1.68
CA THR A 374 -31.77 16.81 1.08
C THR A 374 -31.50 17.33 -0.32
N CYS A 375 -32.52 17.40 -1.14
CA CYS A 375 -32.50 17.98 -2.47
C CYS A 375 -33.62 18.98 -2.57
N ASP A 376 -33.33 20.28 -2.69
CA ASP A 376 -34.30 21.38 -2.72
C ASP A 376 -35.26 21.30 -1.50
N GLY A 377 -34.67 21.11 -0.31
CA GLY A 377 -35.36 20.95 0.96
C GLY A 377 -36.11 19.62 1.16
N LYS A 378 -36.16 18.74 0.17
CA LYS A 378 -36.88 17.47 0.24
C LYS A 378 -35.98 16.36 0.76
N PHE A 379 -36.42 15.67 1.81
CA PHE A 379 -35.76 14.50 2.38
C PHE A 379 -36.48 13.21 1.94
N GLN A 380 -35.74 12.26 1.38
CA GLN A 380 -36.27 10.95 0.97
C GLN A 380 -35.68 9.77 1.79
N GLY A 381 -34.99 10.08 2.87
CA GLY A 381 -34.49 9.07 3.80
C GLY A 381 -35.57 8.55 4.74
N ASN A 382 -35.34 7.46 5.40
CA ASN A 382 -36.17 6.99 6.49
C ASN A 382 -35.97 7.90 7.71
N LYS A 383 -37.04 8.22 8.43
CA LYS A 383 -36.92 8.83 9.77
C LYS A 383 -36.33 7.76 10.71
N ILE A 384 -35.03 7.84 10.97
CA ILE A 384 -34.32 6.90 11.84
C ILE A 384 -34.30 7.57 13.21
N GLY A 385 -35.05 7.01 14.17
CA GLY A 385 -35.29 7.64 15.46
C GLY A 385 -34.11 7.57 16.45
N ASN A 386 -33.04 6.81 16.12
CA ASN A 386 -31.89 6.68 17.00
C ASN A 386 -30.62 6.29 16.26
N ILE A 387 -29.47 6.48 16.90
CA ILE A 387 -28.12 6.20 16.36
C ILE A 387 -27.90 4.73 15.97
N ASN A 388 -28.55 3.79 16.68
CA ASN A 388 -28.46 2.36 16.40
C ASN A 388 -29.14 2.00 15.07
N GLY A 389 -30.20 2.70 14.69
CA GLY A 389 -30.83 2.57 13.38
C GLY A 389 -29.89 2.99 12.24
N TYR A 390 -29.21 4.12 12.40
CA TYR A 390 -28.16 4.56 11.44
C TYR A 390 -27.00 3.60 11.40
N ARG A 391 -26.55 3.06 12.54
CA ARG A 391 -25.47 2.06 12.60
C ARG A 391 -25.84 0.82 11.78
N ARG A 392 -27.04 0.26 11.94
CA ARG A 392 -27.51 -0.89 11.13
C ARG A 392 -27.55 -0.58 9.65
N LEU A 393 -28.00 0.62 9.29
CA LEU A 393 -28.05 1.06 7.88
C LEU A 393 -26.65 1.16 7.26
N LEU A 394 -25.68 1.63 8.02
CA LEU A 394 -24.31 1.87 7.58
C LEU A 394 -23.41 0.65 7.70
N ALA A 395 -23.82 -0.33 8.52
CA ALA A 395 -23.07 -1.56 8.68
C ALA A 395 -22.80 -2.22 7.32
N THR A 396 -21.58 -2.63 7.11
CA THR A 396 -21.15 -3.37 5.94
C THR A 396 -20.87 -4.79 6.43
N PRO A 397 -21.70 -5.79 6.10
CA PRO A 397 -21.40 -7.16 6.47
C PRO A 397 -20.04 -7.54 5.89
N LEU A 398 -19.11 -7.94 6.76
CA LEU A 398 -17.77 -8.39 6.35
C LEU A 398 -17.71 -9.91 6.19
N GLU A 399 -18.84 -10.60 6.36
CA GLU A 399 -18.98 -12.03 6.21
C GLU A 399 -18.50 -12.60 4.87
N THR A 400 -18.38 -11.75 3.87
CA THR A 400 -17.77 -12.10 2.57
C THR A 400 -16.26 -11.85 2.51
N MET A 401 -15.61 -11.50 3.62
CA MET A 401 -14.24 -10.97 3.61
C MET A 401 -13.22 -11.75 4.47
N ASP A 402 -13.62 -12.79 5.18
CA ASP A 402 -12.72 -13.60 6.02
C ASP A 402 -11.95 -14.68 5.21
N SER A 403 -12.06 -14.67 3.90
CA SER A 403 -11.23 -15.50 3.04
C SER A 403 -9.93 -14.74 2.67
N GLU A 404 -8.94 -15.47 2.18
CA GLU A 404 -7.68 -14.97 1.59
C GLU A 404 -7.84 -13.74 0.67
N HIS A 405 -9.05 -13.49 0.17
CA HIS A 405 -9.47 -12.34 -0.62
C HIS A 405 -9.28 -10.98 0.07
N ALA A 406 -9.37 -10.89 1.40
CA ALA A 406 -9.23 -9.61 2.11
C ALA A 406 -7.78 -9.11 2.15
N ILE A 407 -6.81 -10.02 2.16
CA ILE A 407 -5.38 -9.69 2.02
C ILE A 407 -5.13 -9.11 0.62
N ARG A 408 -5.76 -9.69 -0.39
CA ARG A 408 -5.64 -9.30 -1.78
C ARG A 408 -6.14 -7.86 -2.05
N TYR A 409 -7.21 -7.41 -1.42
CA TYR A 409 -7.70 -6.02 -1.54
C TYR A 409 -6.72 -4.96 -1.03
N SER A 410 -5.89 -5.31 -0.06
CA SER A 410 -4.85 -4.41 0.43
C SER A 410 -3.72 -4.25 -0.57
N LEU A 411 -3.51 -5.21 -1.44
CA LEU A 411 -2.37 -5.35 -2.34
C LEU A 411 -2.52 -4.54 -3.64
N ASP A 412 -3.71 -4.55 -4.26
CA ASP A 412 -3.99 -3.72 -5.45
C ASP A 412 -3.91 -2.22 -5.18
N CYS A 413 -3.94 -1.87 -3.92
CA CYS A 413 -3.70 -0.52 -3.49
C CYS A 413 -2.20 -0.14 -3.47
N CYS A 414 -1.27 -1.07 -3.58
CA CYS A 414 0.18 -0.82 -3.50
C CYS A 414 0.87 -0.59 -4.84
N ILE A 415 0.13 -0.56 -5.96
CA ILE A 415 0.67 -0.36 -7.31
C ILE A 415 0.31 1.01 -7.87
#